data_0dbafa2423b7ec8aa010ebb0832b3631
#
_entry.id   0dbafa2423b7ec8aa010ebb0832b3631
#
_cell.length_a   1.000
_cell.length_b   1.000
_cell.length_c   1.000
_cell.angle_alpha   90.00
_cell.angle_beta   90.00
_cell.angle_gamma   90.00
#
_symmetry.space_group_name_H-M   'P 1'
#
loop_
_entity.id
_entity.type
_entity.pdbx_description
1 polymer ?
#
loop_
_entity_poly.entity_id
_entity_poly.type
_entity_poly.pdbx_seq_one_letter_code
_entity_poly.pdbx_strand_id
1 'polypeptide(L)'
;MAGSFPFQPARSESMMARTKSRPVALSAADREWLVKRVRTGSFPAQQVRRARILLELDENDPDRLGPVPTQEVVAQRGGVHVDTVVKTSRAYAERGGDVEDTITRKKRLTPPVEPKVTGEVEARLIALACSTPPEGHARWSLRLLEKHVALIDDIPDLDHSTIGKALKRGRFVLT
;
A
#
# COMPACT_ATOMS: atom_id res chain seq x y z
N MET A 1 -13.34 -29.49 -71.13
CA MET A 1 -12.23 -29.73 -70.18
C MET A 1 -12.56 -28.99 -68.88
N ALA A 2 -13.06 -29.72 -67.90
CA ALA A 2 -13.47 -29.20 -66.65
C ALA A 2 -12.31 -29.36 -65.66
N GLY A 3 -11.74 -28.27 -65.21
CA GLY A 3 -10.67 -28.25 -64.25
C GLY A 3 -11.27 -28.25 -62.79
N SER A 4 -11.22 -29.40 -62.13
CA SER A 4 -11.53 -29.51 -60.69
C SER A 4 -10.46 -28.84 -59.85
N PHE A 5 -10.82 -27.81 -59.14
CA PHE A 5 -10.01 -27.28 -58.03
C PHE A 5 -10.26 -28.11 -56.77
N PRO A 6 -9.23 -28.60 -56.09
CA PRO A 6 -9.40 -29.28 -54.83
C PRO A 6 -9.71 -28.25 -53.72
N PHE A 7 -10.86 -28.46 -53.08
CA PHE A 7 -11.24 -27.77 -51.84
C PHE A 7 -10.26 -28.18 -50.74
N GLN A 8 -9.39 -27.26 -50.32
CA GLN A 8 -8.59 -27.41 -49.11
C GLN A 8 -9.44 -27.05 -47.90
N PRO A 9 -9.62 -27.95 -46.92
CA PRO A 9 -10.26 -27.57 -45.66
C PRO A 9 -9.35 -26.62 -44.91
N ALA A 10 -9.91 -25.48 -44.54
CA ALA A 10 -9.29 -24.51 -43.67
C ALA A 10 -8.74 -25.21 -42.40
N ARG A 11 -7.44 -25.10 -42.21
CA ARG A 11 -6.80 -25.47 -40.93
C ARG A 11 -7.50 -24.72 -39.81
N SER A 12 -8.22 -25.43 -38.99
CA SER A 12 -8.64 -24.93 -37.69
C SER A 12 -7.36 -24.63 -36.89
N GLU A 13 -6.93 -23.36 -36.92
CA GLU A 13 -5.96 -22.88 -35.96
C GLU A 13 -6.59 -23.06 -34.57
N SER A 14 -6.19 -24.16 -33.94
CA SER A 14 -6.40 -24.36 -32.53
C SER A 14 -5.75 -23.16 -31.83
N MET A 15 -6.58 -22.20 -31.42
CA MET A 15 -6.19 -21.07 -30.61
C MET A 15 -5.70 -21.66 -29.29
N MET A 16 -4.40 -22.00 -29.23
CA MET A 16 -3.75 -22.40 -27.97
C MET A 16 -3.99 -21.29 -26.98
N ALA A 17 -4.89 -21.55 -26.05
CA ALA A 17 -5.13 -20.68 -24.91
C ALA A 17 -3.77 -20.41 -24.24
N ARG A 18 -3.30 -19.17 -24.29
CA ARG A 18 -2.05 -18.77 -23.65
C ARG A 18 -2.18 -19.15 -22.18
N THR A 19 -1.42 -20.14 -21.75
CA THR A 19 -1.36 -20.56 -20.35
C THR A 19 -1.03 -19.34 -19.51
N LYS A 20 -1.93 -18.98 -18.59
CA LYS A 20 -1.71 -17.84 -17.69
C LYS A 20 -0.45 -18.12 -16.89
N SER A 21 0.53 -17.27 -17.00
CA SER A 21 1.81 -17.42 -16.29
C SER A 21 1.70 -17.30 -14.76
N ARG A 22 0.56 -16.85 -14.27
CA ARG A 22 0.29 -16.63 -12.83
C ARG A 22 -1.19 -16.82 -12.53
N PRO A 23 -1.66 -18.07 -12.40
CA PRO A 23 -3.04 -18.36 -12.05
C PRO A 23 -3.33 -17.90 -10.62
N VAL A 24 -4.54 -17.40 -10.37
CA VAL A 24 -5.05 -17.12 -9.03
C VAL A 24 -6.06 -18.22 -8.71
N ALA A 25 -5.69 -19.11 -7.78
CA ALA A 25 -6.53 -20.22 -7.35
C ALA A 25 -6.79 -20.05 -5.84
N LEU A 26 -7.95 -19.52 -5.49
CA LEU A 26 -8.33 -19.30 -4.09
C LEU A 26 -8.91 -20.56 -3.47
N SER A 27 -8.62 -20.78 -2.19
CA SER A 27 -9.37 -21.73 -1.37
C SER A 27 -10.77 -21.19 -1.07
N ALA A 28 -11.71 -22.06 -0.69
CA ALA A 28 -13.05 -21.64 -0.30
C ALA A 28 -12.99 -20.67 0.91
N ALA A 29 -12.10 -20.93 1.87
CA ALA A 29 -11.90 -20.08 3.05
C ALA A 29 -11.36 -18.69 2.67
N ASP A 30 -10.35 -18.62 1.79
CA ASP A 30 -9.78 -17.37 1.32
C ASP A 30 -10.80 -16.54 0.55
N ARG A 31 -11.61 -17.18 -0.27
CA ARG A 31 -12.68 -16.52 -1.02
C ARG A 31 -13.71 -15.92 -0.06
N GLU A 32 -14.20 -16.66 0.91
CA GLU A 32 -15.14 -16.16 1.91
C GLU A 32 -14.57 -14.98 2.69
N TRP A 33 -13.32 -15.09 3.12
CA TRP A 33 -12.60 -14.04 3.84
C TRP A 33 -12.45 -12.76 2.99
N LEU A 34 -12.11 -12.88 1.69
CA LEU A 34 -12.04 -11.74 0.77
C LEU A 34 -13.39 -11.10 0.53
N VAL A 35 -14.45 -11.91 0.31
CA VAL A 35 -15.81 -11.43 0.13
C VAL A 35 -16.27 -10.62 1.33
N LYS A 36 -16.03 -11.12 2.54
CA LYS A 36 -16.33 -10.41 3.79
C LYS A 36 -15.63 -9.04 3.83
N ARG A 37 -14.34 -8.95 3.47
CA ARG A 37 -13.61 -7.68 3.42
C ARG A 37 -14.15 -6.70 2.39
N VAL A 38 -14.57 -7.19 1.24
CA VAL A 38 -15.17 -6.34 0.20
C VAL A 38 -16.53 -5.79 0.63
N ARG A 39 -17.33 -6.57 1.34
CA ARG A 39 -18.69 -6.19 1.78
C ARG A 39 -18.70 -5.27 3.00
N THR A 40 -17.80 -5.45 3.94
CA THR A 40 -17.83 -4.74 5.24
C THR A 40 -17.46 -3.26 5.14
N GLY A 41 -16.72 -2.83 4.10
CA GLY A 41 -16.39 -1.42 3.86
C GLY A 41 -15.43 -0.76 4.87
N SER A 42 -15.08 -1.43 5.97
CA SER A 42 -14.23 -0.90 7.06
C SER A 42 -12.72 -1.01 6.80
N PHE A 43 -12.32 -1.46 5.62
CA PHE A 43 -10.91 -1.69 5.29
C PHE A 43 -10.35 -0.59 4.39
N PRO A 44 -9.02 -0.37 4.41
CA PRO A 44 -8.38 0.58 3.50
C PRO A 44 -8.73 0.29 2.05
N ALA A 45 -9.08 1.33 1.30
CA ALA A 45 -9.54 1.20 -0.09
C ALA A 45 -8.61 0.37 -0.99
N GLN A 46 -7.29 0.42 -0.73
CA GLN A 46 -6.31 -0.36 -1.47
C GLN A 46 -6.42 -1.87 -1.18
N GLN A 47 -6.74 -2.26 0.06
CA GLN A 47 -6.97 -3.67 0.41
C GLN A 47 -8.24 -4.19 -0.27
N VAL A 48 -9.32 -3.42 -0.20
CA VAL A 48 -10.61 -3.77 -0.86
C VAL A 48 -10.42 -3.91 -2.37
N ARG A 49 -9.66 -3.00 -2.99
CA ARG A 49 -9.35 -3.05 -4.42
C ARG A 49 -8.59 -4.30 -4.82
N ARG A 50 -7.53 -4.65 -4.07
CA ARG A 50 -6.75 -5.87 -4.31
C ARG A 50 -7.58 -7.13 -4.07
N ALA A 51 -8.42 -7.14 -3.03
CA ALA A 51 -9.35 -8.24 -2.75
C ALA A 51 -10.31 -8.49 -3.92
N ARG A 52 -10.90 -7.44 -4.50
CA ARG A 52 -11.76 -7.54 -5.70
C ARG A 52 -11.00 -8.10 -6.90
N ILE A 53 -9.77 -7.65 -7.13
CA ILE A 53 -8.94 -8.16 -8.22
C ILE A 53 -8.69 -9.67 -8.07
N LEU A 54 -8.36 -10.16 -6.87
CA LEU A 54 -8.13 -11.58 -6.62
C LEU A 54 -9.42 -12.39 -6.84
N LEU A 55 -10.57 -11.92 -6.36
CA LEU A 55 -11.86 -12.56 -6.56
C LEU A 55 -12.25 -12.65 -8.06
N GLU A 56 -12.00 -11.59 -8.83
CA GLU A 56 -12.28 -11.58 -10.27
C GLU A 56 -11.36 -12.52 -11.06
N LEU A 57 -10.11 -12.70 -10.62
CA LEU A 57 -9.12 -13.56 -11.26
C LEU A 57 -9.16 -15.02 -10.79
N ASP A 58 -9.95 -15.34 -9.76
CA ASP A 58 -10.00 -16.67 -9.14
C ASP A 58 -10.46 -17.73 -10.15
N GLU A 59 -9.62 -18.73 -10.41
CA GLU A 59 -9.93 -19.84 -11.32
C GLU A 59 -10.85 -20.89 -10.69
N ASN A 60 -10.92 -20.92 -9.35
CA ASN A 60 -11.72 -21.89 -8.59
C ASN A 60 -13.10 -21.35 -8.19
N ASP A 61 -13.54 -20.22 -8.74
CA ASP A 61 -14.82 -19.64 -8.37
C ASP A 61 -15.99 -20.52 -8.83
N PRO A 62 -16.76 -21.15 -7.88
CA PRO A 62 -17.86 -22.08 -8.21
C PRO A 62 -19.05 -21.37 -8.86
N ASP A 63 -19.22 -20.09 -8.63
CA ASP A 63 -20.37 -19.33 -9.13
C ASP A 63 -20.09 -18.68 -10.49
N ARG A 64 -18.93 -18.92 -11.07
CA ARG A 64 -18.53 -18.32 -12.33
C ARG A 64 -19.19 -19.01 -13.52
N LEU A 65 -19.95 -18.25 -14.28
CA LEU A 65 -20.62 -18.69 -15.50
C LEU A 65 -19.76 -18.41 -16.75
N GLY A 66 -18.49 -18.82 -16.79
CA GLY A 66 -17.66 -18.58 -17.96
C GLY A 66 -16.15 -18.57 -17.67
N PRO A 67 -15.32 -18.27 -18.69
CA PRO A 67 -13.88 -18.24 -18.51
C PRO A 67 -13.46 -17.10 -17.57
N VAL A 68 -12.31 -17.28 -16.95
CA VAL A 68 -11.69 -16.22 -16.12
C VAL A 68 -11.43 -14.99 -16.98
N PRO A 69 -11.87 -13.80 -16.57
CA PRO A 69 -11.69 -12.58 -17.35
C PRO A 69 -10.21 -12.25 -17.56
N THR A 70 -9.92 -11.54 -18.64
CA THR A 70 -8.56 -11.04 -18.88
C THR A 70 -8.21 -9.93 -17.90
N GLN A 71 -6.93 -9.67 -17.72
CA GLN A 71 -6.45 -8.62 -16.79
C GLN A 71 -6.98 -7.23 -17.19
N GLU A 72 -7.15 -6.98 -18.48
CA GLU A 72 -7.73 -5.75 -19.02
C GLU A 72 -9.19 -5.58 -18.61
N VAL A 73 -9.98 -6.67 -18.71
CA VAL A 73 -11.39 -6.67 -18.29
C VAL A 73 -11.51 -6.44 -16.80
N VAL A 74 -10.68 -7.10 -16.00
CA VAL A 74 -10.64 -6.90 -14.54
C VAL A 74 -10.25 -5.46 -14.20
N ALA A 75 -9.27 -4.89 -14.90
CA ALA A 75 -8.83 -3.52 -14.72
C ALA A 75 -9.96 -2.52 -15.02
N GLN A 76 -10.67 -2.73 -16.12
CA GLN A 76 -11.81 -1.90 -16.52
C GLN A 76 -12.94 -1.97 -15.48
N ARG A 77 -13.34 -3.17 -15.05
CA ARG A 77 -14.38 -3.36 -14.01
C ARG A 77 -14.01 -2.75 -12.67
N GLY A 78 -12.72 -2.86 -12.31
CA GLY A 78 -12.19 -2.33 -11.05
C GLY A 78 -11.87 -0.84 -11.07
N GLY A 79 -11.98 -0.16 -12.23
CA GLY A 79 -11.59 1.24 -12.39
C GLY A 79 -10.11 1.48 -12.05
N VAL A 80 -9.22 0.55 -12.46
CA VAL A 80 -7.79 0.59 -12.17
C VAL A 80 -6.97 0.41 -13.44
N HIS A 81 -5.71 0.83 -13.41
CA HIS A 81 -4.79 0.53 -14.50
C HIS A 81 -4.44 -0.97 -14.51
N VAL A 82 -4.25 -1.55 -15.69
CA VAL A 82 -3.94 -2.98 -15.88
C VAL A 82 -2.69 -3.41 -15.10
N ASP A 83 -1.68 -2.55 -14.95
CA ASP A 83 -0.50 -2.82 -14.13
C ASP A 83 -0.82 -3.12 -12.66
N THR A 84 -1.92 -2.55 -12.13
CA THR A 84 -2.34 -2.84 -10.76
C THR A 84 -2.83 -4.28 -10.63
N VAL A 85 -3.54 -4.77 -11.64
CA VAL A 85 -3.99 -6.16 -11.72
C VAL A 85 -2.80 -7.10 -11.86
N VAL A 86 -1.88 -6.79 -12.81
CA VAL A 86 -0.63 -7.56 -13.02
C VAL A 86 0.22 -7.62 -11.74
N LYS A 87 0.42 -6.49 -11.06
CA LYS A 87 1.19 -6.43 -9.81
C LYS A 87 0.52 -7.21 -8.69
N THR A 88 -0.82 -7.22 -8.63
CA THR A 88 -1.56 -7.97 -7.61
C THR A 88 -1.47 -9.47 -7.84
N SER A 89 -1.67 -9.96 -9.07
CA SER A 89 -1.53 -11.38 -9.41
C SER A 89 -0.10 -11.88 -9.24
N ARG A 90 0.89 -11.05 -9.59
CA ARG A 90 2.31 -11.33 -9.34
C ARG A 90 2.59 -11.47 -7.85
N ALA A 91 2.13 -10.51 -7.05
CA ALA A 91 2.34 -10.53 -5.61
C ALA A 91 1.71 -11.76 -4.95
N TYR A 92 0.54 -12.20 -5.42
CA TYR A 92 -0.11 -13.44 -4.97
C TYR A 92 0.76 -14.67 -5.26
N ALA A 93 1.26 -14.80 -6.50
CA ALA A 93 2.13 -15.92 -6.87
C ALA A 93 3.47 -15.91 -6.10
N GLU A 94 4.11 -14.74 -5.97
CA GLU A 94 5.38 -14.58 -5.23
C GLU A 94 5.26 -14.86 -3.74
N ARG A 95 4.07 -14.77 -3.17
CA ARG A 95 3.76 -15.04 -1.75
C ARG A 95 3.16 -16.42 -1.52
N GLY A 96 3.27 -17.32 -2.49
CA GLY A 96 2.78 -18.69 -2.36
C GLY A 96 1.28 -18.81 -2.19
N GLY A 97 0.51 -17.82 -2.66
CA GLY A 97 -0.95 -17.83 -2.54
C GLY A 97 -1.50 -17.22 -1.25
N ASP A 98 -0.65 -16.62 -0.40
CA ASP A 98 -1.12 -15.93 0.80
C ASP A 98 -1.91 -14.67 0.43
N VAL A 99 -3.22 -14.72 0.66
CA VAL A 99 -4.15 -13.62 0.35
C VAL A 99 -4.00 -12.44 1.31
N GLU A 100 -3.77 -12.69 2.58
CA GLU A 100 -3.64 -11.64 3.59
C GLU A 100 -2.39 -10.80 3.34
N ASP A 101 -1.24 -11.44 3.15
CA ASP A 101 0.00 -10.73 2.83
C ASP A 101 -0.10 -10.01 1.46
N THR A 102 -0.86 -10.57 0.51
CA THR A 102 -1.04 -9.98 -0.82
C THR A 102 -1.83 -8.69 -0.79
N ILE A 103 -2.93 -8.63 -0.06
CA ILE A 103 -3.78 -7.44 -0.01
C ILE A 103 -3.25 -6.39 0.97
N THR A 104 -2.54 -6.81 2.01
CA THR A 104 -2.00 -5.91 3.04
C THR A 104 -0.76 -5.18 2.53
N ARG A 105 -0.63 -3.94 2.90
CA ARG A 105 0.58 -3.17 2.59
C ARG A 105 1.68 -3.53 3.58
N LYS A 106 2.82 -4.02 3.10
CA LYS A 106 4.01 -4.17 3.94
C LYS A 106 4.42 -2.81 4.52
N LYS A 107 4.53 -2.74 5.83
CA LYS A 107 5.12 -1.57 6.50
C LYS A 107 6.59 -1.52 6.14
N ARG A 108 7.09 -0.35 5.78
CA ARG A 108 8.53 -0.15 5.65
C ARG A 108 9.16 -0.29 7.03
N LEU A 109 10.13 -1.18 7.16
CA LEU A 109 10.91 -1.37 8.39
C LEU A 109 11.85 -0.17 8.62
N THR A 110 12.38 0.38 7.55
CA THR A 110 13.27 1.54 7.60
C THR A 110 12.60 2.73 6.92
N PRO A 111 12.50 3.88 7.56
CA PRO A 111 11.99 5.09 6.91
C PRO A 111 12.93 5.47 5.76
N PRO A 112 12.42 6.07 4.66
CA PRO A 112 13.24 6.45 3.50
C PRO A 112 14.24 7.57 3.80
N VAL A 113 14.03 8.30 4.88
CA VAL A 113 14.87 9.38 5.39
C VAL A 113 15.02 9.16 6.88
N GLU A 114 16.25 9.33 7.40
CA GLU A 114 16.48 9.29 8.84
C GLU A 114 15.66 10.37 9.53
N PRO A 115 15.07 10.06 10.71
CA PRO A 115 14.29 11.05 11.44
C PRO A 115 15.22 12.19 11.91
N LYS A 116 14.88 13.43 11.60
CA LYS A 116 15.61 14.61 12.08
C LYS A 116 15.64 14.69 13.62
N VAL A 117 14.61 14.14 14.27
CA VAL A 117 14.52 14.10 15.73
C VAL A 117 14.95 12.72 16.20
N THR A 118 16.20 12.61 16.60
CA THR A 118 16.78 11.44 17.28
C THR A 118 16.44 11.50 18.78
N GLY A 119 16.69 10.42 19.54
CA GLY A 119 16.52 10.42 20.99
C GLY A 119 17.36 11.48 21.71
N GLU A 120 18.55 11.75 21.19
CA GLU A 120 19.43 12.80 21.71
C GLU A 120 18.85 14.21 21.47
N VAL A 121 18.38 14.48 20.27
CA VAL A 121 17.69 15.74 19.94
C VAL A 121 16.45 15.93 20.80
N GLU A 122 15.68 14.86 21.01
CA GLU A 122 14.49 14.89 21.88
C GLU A 122 14.86 15.25 23.34
N ALA A 123 15.90 14.62 23.88
CA ALA A 123 16.38 14.93 25.23
C ALA A 123 16.84 16.39 25.36
N ARG A 124 17.56 16.92 24.38
CA ARG A 124 17.98 18.34 24.36
C ARG A 124 16.80 19.30 24.26
N LEU A 125 15.79 18.98 23.44
CA LEU A 125 14.54 19.77 23.35
C LEU A 125 13.81 19.82 24.69
N ILE A 126 13.73 18.70 25.39
CA ILE A 126 13.10 18.63 26.73
C ILE A 126 13.92 19.46 27.72
N ALA A 127 15.23 19.32 27.75
CA ALA A 127 16.10 20.10 28.63
C ALA A 127 15.94 21.60 28.38
N LEU A 128 15.89 22.04 27.13
CA LEU A 128 15.65 23.44 26.76
C LEU A 128 14.25 23.90 27.22
N ALA A 129 13.22 23.10 27.01
CA ALA A 129 11.86 23.42 27.41
C ALA A 129 11.67 23.50 28.94
N CYS A 130 12.54 22.81 29.69
CA CYS A 130 12.59 22.88 31.17
C CYS A 130 13.45 24.02 31.72
N SER A 131 14.26 24.66 30.87
CA SER A 131 15.12 25.76 31.27
C SER A 131 14.33 27.06 31.44
N THR A 132 14.95 28.06 32.04
CA THR A 132 14.37 29.41 32.18
C THR A 132 14.19 30.02 30.80
N PRO A 133 13.01 30.58 30.45
CA PRO A 133 12.81 31.29 29.20
C PRO A 133 13.72 32.52 29.07
N PRO A 134 14.03 32.97 27.87
CA PRO A 134 14.83 34.17 27.68
C PRO A 134 14.11 35.42 28.20
N GLU A 135 14.90 36.49 28.43
CA GLU A 135 14.37 37.76 28.91
C GLU A 135 13.17 38.27 28.07
N GLY A 136 12.17 38.79 28.77
CA GLY A 136 10.93 39.26 28.11
C GLY A 136 9.86 38.17 27.87
N HIS A 137 10.13 36.92 28.25
CA HIS A 137 9.17 35.83 28.13
C HIS A 137 8.90 35.12 29.45
N ALA A 138 7.61 35.04 29.85
CA ALA A 138 7.21 34.37 31.09
C ALA A 138 7.27 32.84 31.00
N ARG A 139 7.20 32.30 29.80
CA ARG A 139 7.18 30.84 29.52
C ARG A 139 7.66 30.51 28.13
N TRP A 140 8.09 29.26 27.91
CA TRP A 140 8.37 28.75 26.61
C TRP A 140 7.10 28.59 25.79
N SER A 141 7.15 28.97 24.50
CA SER A 141 6.18 28.63 23.47
C SER A 141 6.88 27.83 22.36
N LEU A 142 6.11 27.06 21.59
CA LEU A 142 6.70 26.28 20.49
C LEU A 142 7.45 27.15 19.48
N ARG A 143 6.94 28.34 19.17
CA ARG A 143 7.60 29.30 18.26
C ARG A 143 8.85 29.91 18.87
N LEU A 144 8.89 30.09 20.18
CA LEU A 144 10.08 30.56 20.85
C LEU A 144 11.15 29.50 20.89
N LEU A 145 10.78 28.24 21.13
CA LEU A 145 11.67 27.09 21.02
C LEU A 145 12.24 26.94 19.62
N GLU A 146 11.42 27.08 18.57
CA GLU A 146 11.88 27.06 17.17
C GLU A 146 12.99 28.08 16.92
N LYS A 147 12.78 29.32 17.34
CA LYS A 147 13.80 30.38 17.20
C LYS A 147 15.08 30.07 17.96
N HIS A 148 14.97 29.51 19.15
CA HIS A 148 16.16 29.17 19.97
C HIS A 148 16.88 27.94 19.45
N VAL A 149 16.15 26.92 18.97
CA VAL A 149 16.74 25.70 18.37
C VAL A 149 17.56 26.04 17.12
N ALA A 150 17.08 27.00 16.32
CA ALA A 150 17.82 27.46 15.13
C ALA A 150 19.19 28.13 15.44
N LEU A 151 19.42 28.49 16.71
CA LEU A 151 20.70 29.08 17.17
C LEU A 151 21.65 28.05 17.78
N ILE A 152 21.25 26.80 17.88
CA ILE A 152 22.01 25.71 18.52
C ILE A 152 22.55 24.78 17.42
N ASP A 153 23.84 24.80 17.17
CA ASP A 153 24.50 24.03 16.10
C ASP A 153 24.30 22.52 16.21
N ASP A 154 24.12 22.00 17.40
CA ASP A 154 23.94 20.57 17.68
C ASP A 154 22.51 20.04 17.51
N ILE A 155 21.55 20.89 17.18
CA ILE A 155 20.16 20.51 16.95
C ILE A 155 19.79 20.88 15.51
N PRO A 156 19.27 19.94 14.70
CA PRO A 156 18.85 20.26 13.33
C PRO A 156 17.73 21.28 13.35
N ASP A 157 17.65 22.10 12.31
CA ASP A 157 16.56 23.05 12.12
C ASP A 157 15.21 22.35 12.13
N LEU A 158 14.37 22.68 13.11
CA LEU A 158 13.10 22.06 13.39
C LEU A 158 12.00 23.12 13.50
N ASP A 159 10.94 22.94 12.73
CA ASP A 159 9.74 23.77 12.85
C ASP A 159 8.98 23.50 14.16
N HIS A 160 8.20 24.48 14.62
CA HIS A 160 7.43 24.40 15.87
C HIS A 160 6.47 23.21 15.93
N SER A 161 5.94 22.73 14.80
CA SER A 161 5.03 21.58 14.80
C SER A 161 5.80 20.27 15.04
N THR A 162 7.01 20.16 14.54
CA THR A 162 7.92 19.02 14.78
C THR A 162 8.38 19.00 16.22
N ILE A 163 8.77 20.17 16.76
CA ILE A 163 9.11 20.34 18.19
C ILE A 163 7.93 19.91 19.07
N GLY A 164 6.73 20.39 18.79
CA GLY A 164 5.52 20.02 19.53
C GLY A 164 5.23 18.52 19.50
N LYS A 165 5.44 17.86 18.36
CA LYS A 165 5.30 16.39 18.23
C LYS A 165 6.35 15.64 19.04
N ALA A 166 7.60 16.12 19.04
CA ALA A 166 8.69 15.53 19.82
C ALA A 166 8.40 15.61 21.33
N LEU A 167 8.08 16.81 21.84
CA LEU A 167 7.75 17.01 23.26
C LEU A 167 6.54 16.16 23.68
N LYS A 168 5.48 16.09 22.86
CA LYS A 168 4.32 15.26 23.15
C LYS A 168 4.65 13.76 23.20
N ARG A 169 5.59 13.29 22.37
CA ARG A 169 6.07 11.91 22.40
C ARG A 169 6.75 11.59 23.73
N GLY A 170 7.60 12.50 24.22
CA GLY A 170 8.22 12.44 25.55
C GLY A 170 7.25 12.68 26.71
N ARG A 171 5.94 12.80 26.45
CA ARG A 171 4.90 13.13 27.44
C ARG A 171 5.14 14.46 28.17
N PHE A 172 5.88 15.36 27.55
CA PHE A 172 6.14 16.69 28.09
C PHE A 172 5.10 17.69 27.57
N VAL A 173 4.50 18.47 28.47
CA VAL A 173 3.55 19.53 28.12
C VAL A 173 4.14 20.86 28.60
N LEU A 174 4.20 21.83 27.69
CA LEU A 174 4.61 23.19 28.02
C LEU A 174 3.53 23.83 28.95
N THR A 175 3.88 24.20 30.15
CA THR A 175 3.04 24.89 31.12
C THR A 175 3.25 26.39 31.06
#